data_9315d83bd767890c825e71bcbc7db4bd
#
_entry.id   9315d83bd767890c825e71bcbc7db4bd
#
_cell.length_a   1.000
_cell.length_b   1.000
_cell.length_c   1.000
_cell.angle_alpha   90.00
_cell.angle_beta   90.00
_cell.angle_gamma   90.00
#
_symmetry.space_group_name_H-M   'P 1'
#
loop_
_entity.id
_entity.type
_entity.pdbx_description
1 polymer ?
#
loop_
_entity_poly.entity_id
_entity_poly.type
_entity_poly.pdbx_seq_one_letter_code
_entity_poly.pdbx_strand_id
1 'polypeptide(L)'
;MAQTNGHVSFDLSGLFNEADLITPTDNERYFNTPEGIYSHTQLMDIPASTQADLLHKVLIIVDSTLYSKLTTEINRYAYDVHYVYGCNVIMEQVDSETCQDIKSLILCYQSDLDGCVFIGDIAPAWYEAIDVIAGNILKHWPCDLYYMDIVNSTWIDQDNNGIFDLYSGDMKPEIFIGRISTTNMGSLIEENAGMQLYMNKSHRYWIGHRKVNKKYGLTYTNLSWQNYGFFSNDISALFGSVYKNSYTPNNLPTFGKADYLNRINNDKYEFVQLASHSDPTKHVQFYGSTGSTISGYEIYSNGINSIGFNLFCCSACRWTAATQNNAFLAGDYIYSPESEALCAVGSTKVGSMYPFADFYNSLGNEKTIGQALVDWWNGDSYQQPSIDSTLCWYFGLTIIGDPLVNFFHCTNSTCIDHLTLTSYDSANSPLSYYLTSESILVSPSTGWFAIPQGDHCILNSPSVLIEGSFECPIGSSLEILNEGCMQNCDE
;
A
#
# COMPACT_ATOMS: atom_id res chain seq x y z
N MET A 1 -22.25 19.47 -20.24
CA MET A 1 -22.57 18.02 -20.20
C MET A 1 -23.34 17.70 -21.48
N ALA A 2 -22.70 16.99 -22.39
CA ALA A 2 -23.39 16.45 -23.56
C ALA A 2 -23.60 14.97 -23.30
N GLN A 3 -24.86 14.57 -23.13
CA GLN A 3 -25.24 13.16 -23.02
C GLN A 3 -25.39 12.59 -24.44
N THR A 4 -24.46 11.78 -24.87
CA THR A 4 -24.66 10.96 -26.06
C THR A 4 -24.44 9.50 -25.62
N ASN A 5 -25.49 8.70 -25.71
CA ASN A 5 -25.52 7.24 -25.51
C ASN A 5 -25.15 6.72 -24.10
N GLY A 6 -25.51 7.42 -23.05
CA GLY A 6 -25.26 6.94 -21.68
C GLY A 6 -23.82 7.06 -21.16
N HIS A 7 -22.89 7.52 -21.97
CA HIS A 7 -21.51 7.79 -21.55
C HIS A 7 -21.35 9.25 -21.14
N VAL A 8 -20.93 9.47 -19.90
CA VAL A 8 -20.52 10.78 -19.41
C VAL A 8 -19.00 10.87 -19.67
N SER A 9 -18.60 11.64 -20.67
CA SER A 9 -17.17 11.95 -20.85
C SER A 9 -16.80 13.11 -19.95
N PHE A 10 -15.77 12.95 -19.14
CA PHE A 10 -15.20 14.02 -18.33
C PHE A 10 -14.04 14.65 -19.09
N ASP A 11 -14.14 15.94 -19.34
CA ASP A 11 -13.01 16.71 -19.85
C ASP A 11 -12.14 17.11 -18.66
N LEU A 12 -11.03 16.41 -18.50
CA LEU A 12 -10.04 16.64 -17.44
C LEU A 12 -8.98 17.67 -17.85
N SER A 13 -8.96 18.14 -19.09
CA SER A 13 -7.92 19.04 -19.63
C SER A 13 -7.82 20.38 -18.88
N GLY A 14 -8.90 20.84 -18.27
CA GLY A 14 -8.93 22.06 -17.44
C GLY A 14 -8.49 21.90 -15.99
N LEU A 15 -8.16 20.65 -15.54
CA LEU A 15 -7.79 20.38 -14.15
C LEU A 15 -6.29 20.54 -13.89
N PHE A 16 -5.45 20.71 -14.92
CA PHE A 16 -4.01 20.77 -14.81
C PHE A 16 -3.45 22.11 -15.25
N ASN A 17 -2.35 22.48 -14.63
CA ASN A 17 -1.62 23.69 -14.97
C ASN A 17 -0.14 23.35 -15.23
N GLU A 18 0.66 24.38 -15.56
CA GLU A 18 2.10 24.22 -15.84
C GLU A 18 2.88 23.53 -14.71
N ALA A 19 2.44 23.64 -13.44
CA ALA A 19 3.10 22.98 -12.33
C ALA A 19 2.97 21.44 -12.37
N ASP A 20 1.90 20.93 -12.97
CA ASP A 20 1.71 19.48 -13.16
C ASP A 20 2.59 18.92 -14.28
N LEU A 21 3.19 19.80 -15.08
CA LEU A 21 4.08 19.45 -16.19
C LEU A 21 5.56 19.33 -15.76
N ILE A 22 5.87 19.64 -14.51
CA ILE A 22 7.22 19.48 -13.98
C ILE A 22 7.54 17.99 -13.92
N THR A 23 8.40 17.55 -14.81
CA THR A 23 8.88 16.18 -14.86
C THR A 23 10.16 16.04 -14.07
N PRO A 24 10.35 14.91 -13.38
CA PRO A 24 11.65 14.52 -12.85
C PRO A 24 12.68 14.48 -13.97
N THR A 25 13.89 14.82 -13.65
CA THR A 25 15.03 14.72 -14.57
C THR A 25 15.29 13.25 -14.92
N ASP A 26 15.71 12.97 -16.17
CA ASP A 26 15.89 11.63 -16.77
C ASP A 26 16.97 10.73 -16.12
N ASN A 27 17.23 10.87 -14.82
CA ASN A 27 18.21 10.03 -14.11
C ASN A 27 17.66 8.66 -13.65
N GLU A 28 16.45 8.35 -14.03
CA GLU A 28 15.81 7.05 -13.74
C GLU A 28 16.35 6.00 -14.72
N ARG A 29 17.09 5.02 -14.22
CA ARG A 29 17.88 4.07 -15.04
C ARG A 29 17.33 2.65 -15.08
N TYR A 30 16.08 2.44 -14.68
CA TYR A 30 15.51 1.10 -14.66
C TYR A 30 14.62 0.90 -15.89
N PHE A 31 15.21 0.36 -16.95
CA PHE A 31 14.48 -0.04 -18.15
C PHE A 31 14.10 -1.52 -18.07
N ASN A 32 13.06 -1.90 -18.79
CA ASN A 32 12.69 -3.29 -18.96
C ASN A 32 13.83 -4.00 -19.71
N THR A 33 14.53 -4.90 -19.03
CA THR A 33 15.61 -5.66 -19.66
C THR A 33 15.09 -7.04 -20.05
N PRO A 34 15.29 -7.49 -21.30
CA PRO A 34 14.65 -8.71 -21.81
C PRO A 34 15.24 -10.02 -21.26
N GLU A 35 16.39 -10.00 -20.64
CA GLU A 35 17.06 -11.22 -20.19
C GLU A 35 17.77 -10.99 -18.85
N GLY A 36 17.26 -11.59 -17.79
CA GLY A 36 17.92 -11.78 -16.50
C GLY A 36 18.13 -13.27 -16.20
N ILE A 37 19.09 -13.60 -15.36
CA ILE A 37 19.15 -14.94 -14.78
C ILE A 37 18.11 -14.95 -13.66
N TYR A 38 16.96 -15.54 -13.96
CA TYR A 38 15.87 -15.66 -13.00
C TYR A 38 16.26 -16.62 -11.87
N SER A 39 16.31 -16.11 -10.65
CA SER A 39 16.45 -16.94 -9.47
C SER A 39 15.51 -16.49 -8.37
N HIS A 40 14.62 -17.36 -7.97
CA HIS A 40 13.78 -17.13 -6.81
C HIS A 40 13.88 -18.29 -5.83
N THR A 41 13.57 -18.01 -4.57
CA THR A 41 13.52 -19.03 -3.52
C THR A 41 12.25 -18.87 -2.73
N GLN A 42 11.42 -19.90 -2.71
CA GLN A 42 10.25 -19.91 -1.84
C GLN A 42 10.70 -19.99 -0.39
N LEU A 43 10.40 -18.95 0.38
CA LEU A 43 10.74 -18.84 1.79
C LEU A 43 9.65 -19.42 2.67
N MET A 44 8.40 -19.26 2.23
CA MET A 44 7.24 -19.55 3.06
C MET A 44 6.04 -19.92 2.19
N ASP A 45 5.27 -20.90 2.66
CA ASP A 45 3.95 -21.26 2.13
C ASP A 45 3.09 -21.63 3.35
N ILE A 46 2.21 -20.70 3.76
CA ILE A 46 1.36 -20.87 4.93
C ILE A 46 -0.08 -21.00 4.42
N PRO A 47 -0.60 -22.22 4.30
CA PRO A 47 -1.98 -22.44 3.88
C PRO A 47 -2.94 -22.05 4.99
N ALA A 48 -4.08 -21.48 4.62
CA ALA A 48 -5.14 -21.15 5.57
C ALA A 48 -5.69 -22.40 6.28
N SER A 49 -6.08 -22.22 7.53
CA SER A 49 -6.50 -23.32 8.40
C SER A 49 -7.94 -23.77 8.18
N THR A 50 -8.76 -22.99 7.50
CA THR A 50 -10.18 -23.30 7.25
C THR A 50 -10.54 -23.22 5.77
N GLN A 51 -11.61 -23.93 5.38
CA GLN A 51 -12.04 -23.94 3.97
C GLN A 51 -12.59 -22.59 3.49
N ALA A 52 -13.02 -21.71 4.38
CA ALA A 52 -13.45 -20.35 4.05
C ALA A 52 -12.25 -19.45 3.71
N ASP A 53 -11.13 -19.65 4.41
CA ASP A 53 -9.89 -18.90 4.25
C ASP A 53 -9.09 -19.33 3.00
N LEU A 54 -9.40 -20.49 2.43
CA LEU A 54 -8.78 -20.99 1.19
C LEU A 54 -9.14 -20.19 -0.06
N LEU A 55 -10.09 -19.25 0.04
CA LEU A 55 -10.51 -18.41 -1.09
C LEU A 55 -9.60 -17.18 -1.30
N HIS A 56 -8.73 -16.87 -0.35
CA HIS A 56 -7.87 -15.70 -0.39
C HIS A 56 -6.41 -16.12 -0.37
N LYS A 57 -5.63 -15.58 -1.30
CA LYS A 57 -4.18 -15.83 -1.40
C LYS A 57 -3.43 -14.53 -1.64
N VAL A 58 -2.38 -14.32 -0.89
CA VAL A 58 -1.47 -13.19 -1.04
C VAL A 58 -0.07 -13.69 -1.32
N LEU A 59 0.56 -13.15 -2.37
CA LEU A 59 1.95 -13.41 -2.70
C LEU A 59 2.81 -12.23 -2.21
N ILE A 60 3.75 -12.51 -1.32
CA ILE A 60 4.76 -11.56 -0.87
C ILE A 60 6.03 -11.82 -1.68
N ILE A 61 6.50 -10.81 -2.42
CA ILE A 61 7.77 -10.88 -3.15
C ILE A 61 8.75 -9.95 -2.44
N VAL A 62 9.85 -10.49 -1.97
CA VAL A 62 10.82 -9.76 -1.15
C VAL A 62 12.21 -9.73 -1.78
N ASP A 63 12.83 -8.55 -1.78
CA ASP A 63 14.24 -8.39 -2.15
C ASP A 63 15.18 -9.19 -1.23
N SER A 64 16.10 -9.94 -1.81
CA SER A 64 16.99 -10.84 -1.07
C SER A 64 17.93 -10.11 -0.11
N THR A 65 18.42 -8.95 -0.52
CA THR A 65 19.33 -8.14 0.28
C THR A 65 18.64 -7.60 1.52
N LEU A 66 17.41 -7.10 1.33
CA LEU A 66 16.60 -6.59 2.44
C LEU A 66 16.16 -7.73 3.37
N TYR A 67 15.71 -8.87 2.81
CA TYR A 67 15.29 -10.03 3.60
C TYR A 67 16.40 -10.53 4.52
N SER A 68 17.63 -10.60 4.01
CA SER A 68 18.78 -11.03 4.81
C SER A 68 19.05 -10.18 6.04
N LYS A 69 18.61 -8.92 6.03
CA LYS A 69 18.81 -7.95 7.12
C LYS A 69 17.63 -7.83 8.07
N LEU A 70 16.43 -8.06 7.57
CA LEU A 70 15.16 -7.84 8.30
C LEU A 70 14.26 -9.08 8.29
N THR A 71 14.86 -10.27 8.33
CA THR A 71 14.15 -11.55 8.30
C THR A 71 13.04 -11.63 9.36
N THR A 72 13.32 -11.19 10.60
CA THR A 72 12.35 -11.22 11.71
C THR A 72 11.14 -10.36 11.43
N GLU A 73 11.35 -9.11 11.03
CA GLU A 73 10.28 -8.14 10.79
C GLU A 73 9.43 -8.52 9.56
N ILE A 74 10.07 -9.02 8.49
CA ILE A 74 9.39 -9.44 7.27
C ILE A 74 8.60 -10.73 7.50
N ASN A 75 9.16 -11.70 8.20
CA ASN A 75 8.44 -12.92 8.57
C ASN A 75 7.23 -12.58 9.47
N ARG A 76 7.42 -11.69 10.45
CA ARG A 76 6.33 -11.24 11.33
C ARG A 76 5.20 -10.59 10.52
N TYR A 77 5.51 -9.77 9.52
CA TYR A 77 4.51 -9.22 8.62
C TYR A 77 3.73 -10.34 7.89
N ALA A 78 4.41 -11.34 7.35
CA ALA A 78 3.76 -12.48 6.70
C ALA A 78 2.83 -13.23 7.67
N TYR A 79 3.23 -13.38 8.93
CA TYR A 79 2.43 -14.00 9.97
C TYR A 79 1.21 -13.16 10.36
N ASP A 80 1.37 -11.86 10.51
CA ASP A 80 0.25 -10.95 10.77
C ASP A 80 -0.79 -11.04 9.64
N VAL A 81 -0.35 -11.02 8.40
CA VAL A 81 -1.22 -11.19 7.24
C VAL A 81 -1.92 -12.56 7.27
N HIS A 82 -1.20 -13.63 7.53
CA HIS A 82 -1.80 -14.97 7.60
C HIS A 82 -2.80 -15.11 8.75
N TYR A 83 -2.38 -14.80 9.99
CA TYR A 83 -3.16 -15.12 11.19
C TYR A 83 -4.23 -14.08 11.52
N VAL A 84 -3.99 -12.82 11.17
CA VAL A 84 -4.91 -11.74 11.53
C VAL A 84 -5.82 -11.37 10.37
N TYR A 85 -5.30 -11.25 9.16
CA TYR A 85 -6.14 -11.04 7.96
C TYR A 85 -6.84 -12.33 7.52
N GLY A 86 -6.24 -13.51 7.75
CA GLY A 86 -6.86 -14.81 7.53
C GLY A 86 -6.78 -15.27 6.09
N CYS A 87 -5.61 -15.26 5.47
CA CYS A 87 -5.45 -15.71 4.08
C CYS A 87 -4.27 -16.69 3.92
N ASN A 88 -4.21 -17.39 2.79
CA ASN A 88 -3.01 -18.11 2.39
C ASN A 88 -1.89 -17.10 2.07
N VAL A 89 -0.73 -17.29 2.64
CA VAL A 89 0.46 -16.48 2.37
C VAL A 89 1.54 -17.30 1.71
N ILE A 90 1.98 -16.87 0.54
CA ILE A 90 3.18 -17.38 -0.12
C ILE A 90 4.21 -16.27 -0.10
N MET A 91 5.44 -16.57 0.29
CA MET A 91 6.54 -15.61 0.25
C MET A 91 7.68 -16.13 -0.59
N GLU A 92 8.07 -15.34 -1.59
CA GLU A 92 9.16 -15.60 -2.52
C GLU A 92 10.25 -14.54 -2.38
N GLN A 93 11.48 -15.01 -2.25
CA GLN A 93 12.66 -14.16 -2.31
C GLN A 93 13.16 -14.08 -3.74
N VAL A 94 13.50 -12.87 -4.18
CA VAL A 94 14.02 -12.59 -5.51
C VAL A 94 15.34 -11.81 -5.43
N ASP A 95 16.15 -11.90 -6.48
CA ASP A 95 17.47 -11.28 -6.53
C ASP A 95 17.77 -10.73 -7.94
N SER A 96 17.65 -9.40 -8.09
CA SER A 96 17.99 -8.67 -9.33
C SER A 96 17.20 -9.09 -10.57
N GLU A 97 15.93 -9.42 -10.44
CA GLU A 97 15.05 -9.85 -11.53
C GLU A 97 14.59 -8.69 -12.41
N THR A 98 14.20 -9.05 -13.63
CA THR A 98 13.50 -8.14 -14.53
C THR A 98 12.00 -8.08 -14.21
N CYS A 99 11.31 -7.08 -14.71
CA CYS A 99 9.86 -7.01 -14.55
C CYS A 99 9.14 -8.22 -15.21
N GLN A 100 9.70 -8.78 -16.28
CA GLN A 100 9.19 -9.97 -16.94
C GLN A 100 9.32 -11.22 -16.06
N ASP A 101 10.44 -11.35 -15.35
CA ASP A 101 10.67 -12.46 -14.42
C ASP A 101 9.70 -12.38 -13.23
N ILE A 102 9.52 -11.19 -12.66
CA ILE A 102 8.54 -10.95 -11.58
C ILE A 102 7.12 -11.27 -12.05
N LYS A 103 6.72 -10.84 -13.25
CA LYS A 103 5.39 -11.18 -13.79
C LYS A 103 5.24 -12.68 -14.01
N SER A 104 6.28 -13.35 -14.49
CA SER A 104 6.29 -14.81 -14.67
C SER A 104 6.12 -15.55 -13.33
N LEU A 105 6.76 -15.06 -12.28
CA LEU A 105 6.58 -15.58 -10.92
C LEU A 105 5.13 -15.40 -10.43
N ILE A 106 4.54 -14.22 -10.61
CA ILE A 106 3.14 -13.96 -10.27
C ILE A 106 2.21 -14.94 -10.99
N LEU A 107 2.45 -15.17 -12.28
CA LEU A 107 1.64 -16.10 -13.09
C LEU A 107 1.71 -17.55 -12.61
N CYS A 108 2.80 -17.97 -11.95
CA CYS A 108 2.88 -19.30 -11.33
C CYS A 108 1.87 -19.49 -10.20
N TYR A 109 1.44 -18.40 -9.55
CA TYR A 109 0.53 -18.38 -8.41
C TYR A 109 -0.85 -17.80 -8.73
N GLN A 110 -1.15 -17.48 -9.97
CA GLN A 110 -2.35 -16.73 -10.39
C GLN A 110 -3.69 -17.35 -9.97
N SER A 111 -3.74 -18.66 -9.72
CA SER A 111 -4.98 -19.31 -9.25
C SER A 111 -5.33 -18.83 -7.85
N ASP A 112 -6.49 -18.20 -7.72
CA ASP A 112 -7.05 -17.68 -6.45
C ASP A 112 -6.16 -16.59 -5.79
N LEU A 113 -5.33 -15.90 -6.56
CA LEU A 113 -4.47 -14.83 -6.09
C LEU A 113 -5.24 -13.51 -6.01
N ASP A 114 -5.38 -12.95 -4.82
CA ASP A 114 -5.98 -11.63 -4.62
C ASP A 114 -5.02 -10.49 -4.99
N GLY A 115 -3.73 -10.67 -4.68
CA GLY A 115 -2.73 -9.66 -4.99
C GLY A 115 -1.34 -9.96 -4.46
N CYS A 116 -0.43 -9.02 -4.74
CA CYS A 116 0.95 -9.12 -4.31
C CYS A 116 1.37 -7.94 -3.43
N VAL A 117 2.27 -8.23 -2.49
CA VAL A 117 3.00 -7.24 -1.70
C VAL A 117 4.47 -7.30 -2.10
N PHE A 118 4.98 -6.22 -2.67
CA PHE A 118 6.38 -6.07 -3.03
C PHE A 118 7.15 -5.43 -1.88
N ILE A 119 8.13 -6.12 -1.33
CA ILE A 119 8.93 -5.65 -0.19
C ILE A 119 10.37 -5.45 -0.62
N GLY A 120 10.87 -4.22 -0.51
CA GLY A 120 12.20 -3.83 -0.96
C GLY A 120 12.24 -3.34 -2.40
N ASP A 121 13.40 -3.47 -3.05
CA ASP A 121 13.66 -2.96 -4.41
C ASP A 121 13.24 -3.99 -5.47
N ILE A 122 11.92 -4.09 -5.68
CA ILE A 122 11.35 -4.96 -6.72
C ILE A 122 11.21 -4.17 -8.02
N ALA A 123 11.73 -4.73 -9.11
CA ALA A 123 11.81 -4.10 -10.43
C ALA A 123 10.51 -3.39 -10.84
N PRO A 124 10.57 -2.12 -11.27
CA PRO A 124 9.44 -1.45 -11.90
C PRO A 124 9.24 -1.94 -13.35
N ALA A 125 8.01 -2.06 -13.80
CA ALA A 125 7.70 -2.12 -15.22
C ALA A 125 7.57 -0.68 -15.74
N TRP A 126 8.32 -0.35 -16.79
CA TRP A 126 8.30 0.98 -17.38
C TRP A 126 7.35 1.04 -18.58
N TYR A 127 6.58 2.11 -18.63
CA TYR A 127 5.71 2.43 -19.76
C TYR A 127 5.98 3.85 -20.25
N GLU A 128 5.93 4.04 -21.57
CA GLU A 128 6.06 5.36 -22.17
C GLU A 128 4.94 5.67 -23.16
N ALA A 129 4.59 6.94 -23.24
CA ALA A 129 3.68 7.45 -24.24
C ALA A 129 3.83 8.96 -24.41
N ILE A 130 3.28 9.48 -25.52
CA ILE A 130 3.14 10.92 -25.70
C ILE A 130 2.06 11.41 -24.74
N ASP A 131 2.46 12.18 -23.74
CA ASP A 131 1.54 12.79 -22.81
C ASP A 131 1.00 14.11 -23.37
N VAL A 132 -0.23 14.07 -23.84
CA VAL A 132 -0.90 15.24 -24.42
C VAL A 132 -1.25 16.29 -23.38
N ILE A 133 -1.45 15.88 -22.14
CA ILE A 133 -1.71 16.78 -21.00
C ILE A 133 -0.44 17.53 -20.66
N ALA A 134 0.70 16.85 -20.72
CA ALA A 134 2.03 17.43 -20.54
C ALA A 134 2.59 18.15 -21.79
N GLY A 135 1.73 18.56 -22.74
CA GLY A 135 2.15 19.33 -23.90
C GLY A 135 2.69 18.51 -25.07
N ASN A 136 2.22 17.29 -25.29
CA ASN A 136 2.66 16.35 -26.34
C ASN A 136 4.14 15.95 -26.23
N ILE A 137 4.61 15.71 -25.03
CA ILE A 137 5.99 15.29 -24.76
C ILE A 137 6.00 13.79 -24.48
N LEU A 138 6.95 13.05 -25.05
CA LEU A 138 7.19 11.66 -24.67
C LEU A 138 7.60 11.61 -23.20
N LYS A 139 6.88 10.81 -22.44
CA LYS A 139 7.10 10.57 -21.00
C LYS A 139 7.21 9.10 -20.75
N HIS A 140 7.99 8.74 -19.74
CA HIS A 140 8.07 7.38 -19.23
C HIS A 140 7.86 7.37 -17.70
N TRP A 141 7.26 6.31 -17.20
CA TRP A 141 6.91 6.16 -15.79
C TRP A 141 6.78 4.70 -15.38
N PRO A 142 6.98 4.38 -14.09
CA PRO A 142 6.64 3.06 -13.56
C PRO A 142 5.13 2.81 -13.64
N CYS A 143 4.75 1.61 -14.07
CA CYS A 143 3.37 1.23 -14.34
C CYS A 143 3.03 -0.12 -13.71
N ASP A 144 2.47 -0.12 -12.51
CA ASP A 144 2.13 -1.35 -11.79
C ASP A 144 0.92 -2.09 -12.38
N LEU A 145 0.14 -1.44 -13.25
CA LEU A 145 -0.90 -2.13 -14.02
C LEU A 145 -0.33 -3.32 -14.81
N TYR A 146 0.95 -3.25 -15.21
CA TYR A 146 1.66 -4.38 -15.84
C TYR A 146 1.58 -5.65 -15.01
N TYR A 147 1.75 -5.53 -13.70
CA TYR A 147 1.71 -6.66 -12.77
C TYR A 147 0.29 -7.02 -12.33
N MET A 148 -0.62 -6.06 -12.34
CA MET A 148 -2.00 -6.21 -11.87
C MET A 148 -2.91 -6.90 -12.90
N ASP A 149 -2.75 -6.56 -14.18
CA ASP A 149 -3.51 -7.07 -15.31
C ASP A 149 -2.78 -8.29 -15.90
N ILE A 150 -3.13 -9.48 -15.40
CA ILE A 150 -2.43 -10.73 -15.68
C ILE A 150 -3.16 -11.62 -16.69
N VAL A 151 -4.41 -11.31 -17.02
CA VAL A 151 -5.21 -12.07 -17.97
C VAL A 151 -5.59 -11.18 -19.17
N ASN A 152 -5.41 -11.72 -20.38
CA ASN A 152 -5.79 -11.06 -21.63
C ASN A 152 -5.11 -9.71 -21.90
N SER A 153 -3.97 -9.44 -21.31
CA SER A 153 -3.18 -8.25 -21.53
C SER A 153 -1.91 -8.54 -22.31
N THR A 154 -1.53 -7.62 -23.20
CA THR A 154 -0.29 -7.68 -23.96
C THR A 154 0.43 -6.35 -23.87
N TRP A 155 1.67 -6.40 -23.47
CA TRP A 155 2.56 -5.27 -23.30
C TRP A 155 3.71 -5.40 -24.28
N ILE A 156 3.92 -4.41 -25.14
CA ILE A 156 4.88 -4.46 -26.26
C ILE A 156 5.79 -3.23 -26.15
N ASP A 157 7.06 -3.47 -26.34
CA ASP A 157 8.10 -2.49 -26.62
C ASP A 157 8.35 -2.51 -28.14
N GLN A 158 7.76 -1.57 -28.88
CA GLN A 158 7.77 -1.59 -30.35
C GLN A 158 9.09 -1.10 -30.93
N ASP A 159 9.75 -0.17 -30.26
CA ASP A 159 11.00 0.41 -30.73
C ASP A 159 12.25 -0.25 -30.13
N ASN A 160 12.05 -1.24 -29.23
CA ASN A 160 13.08 -2.03 -28.55
C ASN A 160 14.05 -1.16 -27.74
N ASN A 161 13.52 -0.14 -27.08
CA ASN A 161 14.31 0.72 -26.18
C ASN A 161 14.33 0.22 -24.72
N GLY A 162 13.63 -0.86 -24.39
CA GLY A 162 13.52 -1.43 -23.06
C GLY A 162 12.36 -0.88 -22.24
N ILE A 163 11.43 -0.12 -22.84
CA ILE A 163 10.26 0.48 -22.19
C ILE A 163 9.01 0.06 -22.99
N PHE A 164 7.96 -0.36 -22.31
CA PHE A 164 6.71 -0.67 -23.00
C PHE A 164 6.05 0.61 -23.54
N ASP A 165 5.62 0.59 -24.77
CA ASP A 165 4.98 1.72 -25.46
C ASP A 165 3.61 1.39 -26.06
N LEU A 166 3.24 0.10 -26.07
CA LEU A 166 1.93 -0.35 -26.53
C LEU A 166 1.34 -1.34 -25.52
N TYR A 167 0.11 -1.06 -25.15
CA TYR A 167 -0.76 -1.94 -24.39
C TYR A 167 -1.97 -2.37 -25.22
N SER A 168 -2.33 -3.64 -25.13
CA SER A 168 -3.57 -4.19 -25.69
C SER A 168 -4.19 -5.14 -24.66
N GLY A 169 -5.41 -4.83 -24.24
CA GLY A 169 -6.14 -5.59 -23.23
C GLY A 169 -7.44 -4.89 -22.88
N ASP A 170 -8.11 -5.34 -21.82
CA ASP A 170 -9.38 -4.77 -21.35
C ASP A 170 -9.20 -3.80 -20.17
N MET A 171 -7.97 -3.62 -19.69
CA MET A 171 -7.62 -2.78 -18.52
C MET A 171 -8.40 -3.15 -17.26
N LYS A 172 -8.65 -4.42 -17.07
CA LYS A 172 -9.38 -4.96 -15.93
C LYS A 172 -8.45 -5.84 -15.11
N PRO A 173 -7.66 -5.25 -14.23
CA PRO A 173 -6.72 -6.03 -13.43
C PRO A 173 -7.44 -7.05 -12.55
N GLU A 174 -6.86 -8.23 -12.44
CA GLU A 174 -7.36 -9.32 -11.61
C GLU A 174 -6.84 -9.23 -10.18
N ILE A 175 -5.67 -8.64 -9.98
CA ILE A 175 -4.99 -8.61 -8.70
C ILE A 175 -4.53 -7.19 -8.34
N PHE A 176 -4.34 -6.92 -7.06
CA PHE A 176 -3.70 -5.69 -6.61
C PHE A 176 -2.19 -5.86 -6.46
N ILE A 177 -1.48 -4.70 -6.52
CA ILE A 177 -0.07 -4.60 -6.13
C ILE A 177 0.06 -3.48 -5.10
N GLY A 178 0.88 -3.71 -4.05
CA GLY A 178 1.32 -2.67 -3.14
C GLY A 178 2.83 -2.75 -2.91
N ARG A 179 3.49 -1.60 -2.80
CA ARG A 179 4.95 -1.49 -2.67
C ARG A 179 5.35 -0.98 -1.30
N ILE A 180 6.08 -1.77 -0.55
CA ILE A 180 6.67 -1.43 0.74
C ILE A 180 8.19 -1.33 0.54
N SER A 181 8.71 -0.11 0.36
CA SER A 181 10.14 0.10 0.14
C SER A 181 10.57 1.48 0.58
N THR A 182 11.67 1.53 1.34
CA THR A 182 12.34 2.76 1.74
C THR A 182 13.62 3.04 0.96
N THR A 183 13.93 2.24 -0.06
CA THR A 183 15.12 2.39 -0.91
C THR A 183 15.25 3.81 -1.48
N ASN A 184 14.13 4.40 -1.86
CA ASN A 184 14.07 5.71 -2.50
C ASN A 184 13.66 6.84 -1.55
N MET A 185 14.07 6.79 -0.29
CA MET A 185 13.87 7.87 0.69
C MET A 185 15.03 8.86 0.76
N GLY A 186 15.99 8.77 -0.14
CA GLY A 186 17.15 9.67 -0.20
C GLY A 186 17.99 9.60 1.08
N SER A 187 18.42 10.78 1.59
CA SER A 187 19.19 10.88 2.83
C SER A 187 18.32 11.06 4.09
N LEU A 188 16.99 11.00 3.97
CA LEU A 188 16.07 11.25 5.09
C LEU A 188 16.12 10.13 6.11
N ILE A 189 16.24 8.89 5.64
CA ILE A 189 16.33 7.72 6.50
C ILE A 189 17.18 6.64 5.82
N GLU A 190 17.95 5.90 6.61
CA GLU A 190 18.66 4.73 6.13
C GLU A 190 17.64 3.62 5.83
N GLU A 191 17.82 2.89 4.73
CA GLU A 191 16.84 1.97 4.18
C GLU A 191 16.36 0.92 5.19
N ASN A 192 17.29 0.20 5.83
CA ASN A 192 16.90 -0.86 6.78
C ASN A 192 16.22 -0.29 8.01
N ALA A 193 16.67 0.86 8.52
CA ALA A 193 16.05 1.52 9.67
C ALA A 193 14.64 2.00 9.33
N GLY A 194 14.44 2.54 8.13
CA GLY A 194 13.13 2.95 7.64
C GLY A 194 12.17 1.77 7.49
N MET A 195 12.65 0.67 6.90
CA MET A 195 11.86 -0.54 6.74
C MET A 195 11.50 -1.15 8.09
N GLN A 196 12.45 -1.22 9.04
CA GLN A 196 12.18 -1.73 10.39
C GLN A 196 11.09 -0.90 11.10
N LEU A 197 11.18 0.43 11.03
CA LEU A 197 10.15 1.32 11.59
C LEU A 197 8.79 1.09 10.93
N TYR A 198 8.75 0.94 9.61
CA TYR A 198 7.52 0.68 8.89
C TYR A 198 6.91 -0.68 9.27
N MET A 199 7.70 -1.76 9.32
CA MET A 199 7.25 -3.10 9.70
C MET A 199 6.73 -3.13 11.13
N ASN A 200 7.39 -2.44 12.07
CA ASN A 200 6.92 -2.31 13.45
C ASN A 200 5.59 -1.55 13.53
N LYS A 201 5.41 -0.50 12.72
CA LYS A 201 4.16 0.25 12.64
C LYS A 201 3.02 -0.60 12.05
N SER A 202 3.29 -1.34 10.99
CA SER A 202 2.36 -2.28 10.37
C SER A 202 1.94 -3.35 11.36
N HIS A 203 2.89 -3.95 12.09
CA HIS A 203 2.59 -4.92 13.14
C HIS A 203 1.63 -4.37 14.21
N ARG A 204 1.88 -3.15 14.73
CA ARG A 204 0.98 -2.52 15.72
C ARG A 204 -0.45 -2.34 15.18
N TYR A 205 -0.59 -2.07 13.89
CA TYR A 205 -1.90 -2.02 13.25
C TYR A 205 -2.56 -3.41 13.23
N TRP A 206 -1.85 -4.43 12.80
CA TRP A 206 -2.38 -5.79 12.67
C TRP A 206 -2.81 -6.38 14.02
N ILE A 207 -2.06 -6.17 15.09
CA ILE A 207 -2.42 -6.66 16.44
C ILE A 207 -3.38 -5.72 17.19
N GLY A 208 -3.90 -4.67 16.56
CA GLY A 208 -4.89 -3.75 17.12
C GLY A 208 -4.35 -2.69 18.08
N HIS A 209 -3.03 -2.57 18.24
CA HIS A 209 -2.43 -1.50 19.07
C HIS A 209 -2.56 -0.13 18.41
N ARG A 210 -2.73 -0.06 17.10
CA ARG A 210 -3.14 1.13 16.37
C ARG A 210 -4.63 1.03 16.06
N LYS A 211 -5.44 1.68 16.89
CA LYS A 211 -6.90 1.72 16.71
C LYS A 211 -7.27 2.52 15.47
N VAL A 212 -8.17 1.96 14.66
CA VAL A 212 -8.80 2.66 13.55
C VAL A 212 -10.01 3.45 14.06
N ASN A 213 -10.02 4.74 13.84
CA ASN A 213 -11.16 5.58 14.15
C ASN A 213 -12.16 5.59 12.99
N LYS A 214 -13.06 4.60 12.96
CA LYS A 214 -14.04 4.36 11.87
C LYS A 214 -14.97 5.54 11.54
N LYS A 215 -14.85 6.68 12.23
CA LYS A 215 -15.81 7.79 12.13
C LYS A 215 -15.25 9.02 11.43
N TYR A 216 -13.95 9.09 11.15
CA TYR A 216 -13.35 10.34 10.72
C TYR A 216 -12.52 10.21 9.44
N GLY A 217 -13.00 10.86 8.38
CA GLY A 217 -12.28 11.10 7.14
C GLY A 217 -12.02 12.58 6.91
N LEU A 218 -11.00 12.89 6.14
CA LEU A 218 -10.68 14.24 5.68
C LEU A 218 -10.71 14.27 4.15
N THR A 219 -11.48 15.19 3.58
CA THR A 219 -11.32 15.62 2.20
C THR A 219 -10.72 17.01 2.20
N TYR A 220 -9.51 17.14 1.64
CA TYR A 220 -8.83 18.41 1.51
C TYR A 220 -8.58 18.71 0.04
N THR A 221 -9.28 19.73 -0.47
CA THR A 221 -9.34 20.03 -1.90
C THR A 221 -8.75 21.41 -2.17
N ASN A 222 -7.79 21.50 -3.05
CA ASN A 222 -7.21 22.75 -3.54
C ASN A 222 -8.31 23.60 -4.21
N LEU A 223 -8.17 24.92 -4.14
CA LEU A 223 -9.12 25.87 -4.70
C LEU A 223 -9.42 25.63 -6.19
N SER A 224 -8.44 25.15 -6.94
CA SER A 224 -8.60 24.83 -8.36
C SER A 224 -9.71 23.79 -8.62
N TRP A 225 -9.97 22.91 -7.66
CA TRP A 225 -10.98 21.85 -7.80
C TRP A 225 -12.22 22.00 -6.92
N GLN A 226 -12.34 23.07 -6.16
CA GLN A 226 -13.47 23.27 -5.25
C GLN A 226 -14.83 23.32 -5.93
N ASN A 227 -14.88 23.85 -7.16
CA ASN A 227 -16.12 23.92 -7.93
C ASN A 227 -16.58 22.56 -8.45
N TYR A 228 -15.77 21.52 -8.31
CA TYR A 228 -16.09 20.15 -8.64
C TYR A 228 -16.57 19.43 -7.37
N GLY A 229 -17.82 19.62 -6.99
CA GLY A 229 -18.42 19.13 -5.72
C GLY A 229 -18.33 17.63 -5.50
N PHE A 230 -18.12 16.86 -6.55
CA PHE A 230 -17.95 15.42 -6.49
C PHE A 230 -16.66 14.96 -5.78
N PHE A 231 -15.59 15.76 -5.78
CA PHE A 231 -14.34 15.40 -5.08
C PHE A 231 -14.51 15.20 -3.58
N SER A 232 -15.59 15.69 -2.99
CA SER A 232 -15.79 15.65 -1.55
C SER A 232 -16.96 14.78 -1.10
N ASN A 233 -17.71 14.18 -2.02
CA ASN A 233 -18.92 13.45 -1.66
C ASN A 233 -18.69 11.96 -1.51
N ASP A 234 -17.87 11.36 -2.38
CA ASP A 234 -17.74 9.91 -2.46
C ASP A 234 -17.09 9.31 -1.22
N ILE A 235 -16.10 9.99 -0.62
CA ILE A 235 -15.44 9.52 0.61
C ILE A 235 -16.43 9.31 1.78
N SER A 236 -17.62 9.91 1.74
CA SER A 236 -18.64 9.69 2.76
C SER A 236 -19.21 8.25 2.74
N ALA A 237 -18.96 7.48 1.70
CA ALA A 237 -19.28 6.06 1.67
C ALA A 237 -18.35 5.24 2.59
N LEU A 238 -17.15 5.73 2.86
CA LEU A 238 -16.19 5.07 3.75
C LEU A 238 -16.52 5.30 5.23
N PHE A 239 -16.80 6.55 5.62
CA PHE A 239 -17.06 6.88 7.01
C PHE A 239 -18.34 7.70 7.17
N GLY A 240 -19.04 7.48 8.28
CA GLY A 240 -20.25 8.23 8.60
C GLY A 240 -20.04 9.73 8.84
N SER A 241 -18.80 10.12 9.18
CA SER A 241 -18.42 11.53 9.41
C SER A 241 -17.17 11.87 8.61
N VAL A 242 -17.25 12.90 7.79
CA VAL A 242 -16.14 13.38 6.97
C VAL A 242 -15.99 14.88 7.13
N TYR A 243 -14.81 15.33 7.52
CA TYR A 243 -14.47 16.75 7.46
C TYR A 243 -14.14 17.13 6.01
N LYS A 244 -14.77 18.22 5.56
CA LYS A 244 -14.53 18.81 4.25
C LYS A 244 -14.04 20.23 4.43
N ASN A 245 -12.87 20.55 3.88
CA ASN A 245 -12.44 21.93 3.88
C ASN A 245 -13.40 22.78 3.02
N SER A 246 -13.77 23.93 3.51
CA SER A 246 -14.58 24.88 2.77
C SER A 246 -13.83 26.20 2.60
N TYR A 247 -13.89 26.78 1.41
CA TYR A 247 -13.28 28.06 1.12
C TYR A 247 -14.37 29.12 1.02
N THR A 248 -14.16 30.20 1.74
CA THR A 248 -14.88 31.43 1.49
C THR A 248 -13.86 32.54 1.25
N PRO A 249 -14.23 33.60 0.51
CA PRO A 249 -13.31 34.72 0.28
C PRO A 249 -12.73 35.32 1.56
N ASN A 250 -13.48 35.23 2.66
CA ASN A 250 -13.10 35.78 3.98
C ASN A 250 -12.26 34.79 4.82
N ASN A 251 -12.17 33.52 4.44
CA ASN A 251 -11.50 32.47 5.21
C ASN A 251 -10.22 31.93 4.52
N LEU A 252 -9.81 32.52 3.41
CA LEU A 252 -8.61 32.11 2.67
C LEU A 252 -7.34 31.98 3.55
N PRO A 253 -7.10 32.85 4.54
CA PRO A 253 -5.92 32.73 5.41
C PRO A 253 -5.93 31.51 6.35
N THR A 254 -7.10 30.93 6.63
CA THR A 254 -7.23 29.76 7.53
C THR A 254 -7.08 28.44 6.80
N PHE A 255 -7.14 28.44 5.47
CA PHE A 255 -6.96 27.24 4.65
C PHE A 255 -5.63 27.30 3.90
N GLY A 256 -4.98 26.15 3.73
CA GLY A 256 -3.72 26.06 3.03
C GLY A 256 -2.71 25.20 3.79
N LYS A 257 -1.44 25.43 3.55
CA LYS A 257 -0.35 24.63 4.08
C LYS A 257 -0.42 24.37 5.59
N ALA A 258 -0.50 25.43 6.39
CA ALA A 258 -0.48 25.31 7.85
C ALA A 258 -1.72 24.56 8.38
N ASP A 259 -2.89 24.83 7.82
CA ASP A 259 -4.13 24.13 8.22
C ASP A 259 -4.06 22.65 7.82
N TYR A 260 -3.61 22.32 6.60
CA TYR A 260 -3.48 20.93 6.16
C TYR A 260 -2.51 20.14 7.03
N LEU A 261 -1.29 20.66 7.23
CA LEU A 261 -0.28 20.00 8.06
C LEU A 261 -0.76 19.81 9.51
N ASN A 262 -1.43 20.83 10.07
CA ASN A 262 -2.00 20.72 11.41
C ASN A 262 -3.07 19.61 11.49
N ARG A 263 -3.92 19.47 10.48
CA ARG A 263 -4.99 18.45 10.48
C ARG A 263 -4.47 17.04 10.38
N ILE A 264 -3.53 16.77 9.47
CA ILE A 264 -2.98 15.41 9.30
C ILE A 264 -2.13 14.97 10.51
N ASN A 265 -1.62 15.92 11.30
CA ASN A 265 -0.86 15.64 12.51
C ASN A 265 -1.77 15.51 13.75
N ASN A 266 -2.61 16.51 14.00
CA ASN A 266 -3.28 16.64 15.29
C ASN A 266 -4.70 16.08 15.31
N ASP A 267 -5.39 16.10 14.16
CA ASP A 267 -6.74 15.53 14.06
C ASP A 267 -6.63 14.01 13.78
N LYS A 268 -7.62 13.25 14.24
CA LYS A 268 -7.66 11.79 14.04
C LYS A 268 -8.50 11.43 12.81
N TYR A 269 -8.02 11.79 11.64
CA TYR A 269 -8.61 11.35 10.37
C TYR A 269 -7.92 10.08 9.91
N GLU A 270 -8.63 8.97 9.90
CA GLU A 270 -8.05 7.68 9.52
C GLU A 270 -7.77 7.58 8.02
N PHE A 271 -8.56 8.28 7.21
CA PHE A 271 -8.35 8.35 5.77
C PHE A 271 -8.40 9.80 5.27
N VAL A 272 -7.47 10.15 4.42
CA VAL A 272 -7.35 11.49 3.85
C VAL A 272 -7.40 11.42 2.32
N GLN A 273 -8.39 12.08 1.73
CA GLN A 273 -8.38 12.41 0.32
C GLN A 273 -7.81 13.81 0.12
N LEU A 274 -6.64 13.90 -0.47
CA LEU A 274 -6.04 15.17 -0.84
C LEU A 274 -6.16 15.37 -2.35
N ALA A 275 -6.79 16.47 -2.78
CA ALA A 275 -6.76 16.93 -4.16
C ALA A 275 -5.88 18.18 -4.26
N SER A 276 -4.68 18.03 -4.83
CA SER A 276 -3.69 19.09 -4.95
C SER A 276 -2.86 18.94 -6.22
N HIS A 277 -2.29 20.04 -6.70
CA HIS A 277 -1.21 19.97 -7.67
C HIS A 277 0.08 19.51 -6.99
N SER A 278 0.88 18.71 -7.68
CA SER A 278 2.16 18.23 -7.16
C SER A 278 3.16 17.90 -8.26
N ASP A 279 4.41 17.84 -7.85
CA ASP A 279 5.47 17.09 -8.51
C ASP A 279 5.89 15.90 -7.60
N PRO A 280 6.86 15.07 -7.97
CA PRO A 280 7.24 13.93 -7.15
C PRO A 280 7.74 14.26 -5.74
N THR A 281 8.12 15.51 -5.45
CA THR A 281 8.80 15.90 -4.21
C THR A 281 8.05 16.91 -3.36
N LYS A 282 6.96 17.49 -3.87
CA LYS A 282 6.20 18.53 -3.17
C LYS A 282 4.80 18.71 -3.73
N HIS A 283 3.90 19.18 -2.90
CA HIS A 283 2.65 19.79 -3.33
C HIS A 283 2.89 21.26 -3.69
N VAL A 284 2.24 21.71 -4.75
CA VAL A 284 2.35 23.09 -5.25
C VAL A 284 1.00 23.78 -5.22
N GLN A 285 1.01 25.13 -5.18
CA GLN A 285 -0.17 25.97 -5.17
C GLN A 285 -1.14 25.72 -3.99
N PHE A 286 -0.62 25.32 -2.85
CA PHE A 286 -1.43 25.34 -1.63
C PHE A 286 -1.79 26.78 -1.27
N TYR A 287 -3.08 27.07 -1.19
CA TYR A 287 -3.58 28.41 -0.93
C TYR A 287 -3.28 28.88 0.51
N GLY A 288 -3.07 30.19 0.67
CA GLY A 288 -2.81 30.84 1.95
C GLY A 288 -1.75 31.96 1.86
N SER A 289 -0.80 31.85 0.96
CA SER A 289 0.08 32.92 0.49
C SER A 289 0.49 32.62 -0.94
N THR A 290 0.70 33.62 -1.75
CA THR A 290 1.12 33.47 -3.14
C THR A 290 2.36 32.58 -3.22
N GLY A 291 2.25 31.40 -3.87
CA GLY A 291 3.34 30.46 -4.07
C GLY A 291 3.57 29.48 -2.94
N SER A 292 2.61 29.22 -2.06
CA SER A 292 2.78 28.24 -0.99
C SER A 292 2.91 26.82 -1.55
N THR A 293 4.05 26.21 -1.30
CA THR A 293 4.33 24.80 -1.53
C THR A 293 4.41 24.06 -0.20
N ILE A 294 4.11 22.77 -0.21
CA ILE A 294 4.45 21.87 0.90
C ILE A 294 5.49 20.91 0.35
N SER A 295 6.72 21.03 0.81
CA SER A 295 7.78 20.10 0.44
C SER A 295 7.56 18.73 1.10
N GLY A 296 8.07 17.67 0.49
CA GLY A 296 8.08 16.35 1.09
C GLY A 296 8.73 16.34 2.46
N TYR A 297 9.85 17.06 2.64
CA TYR A 297 10.50 17.21 3.95
C TYR A 297 9.59 17.80 5.04
N GLU A 298 8.74 18.78 4.70
CA GLU A 298 7.78 19.35 5.66
C GLU A 298 6.70 18.33 6.05
N ILE A 299 6.30 17.46 5.13
CA ILE A 299 5.39 16.34 5.42
C ILE A 299 6.10 15.32 6.30
N TYR A 300 7.31 14.90 5.90
CA TYR A 300 8.13 13.93 6.61
C TYR A 300 8.40 14.33 8.07
N SER A 301 8.66 15.61 8.32
CA SER A 301 8.98 16.12 9.65
C SER A 301 7.76 16.57 10.47
N ASN A 302 6.55 16.57 9.87
CA ASN A 302 5.35 17.07 10.53
C ASN A 302 4.74 16.07 11.53
N GLY A 303 4.96 14.77 11.31
CA GLY A 303 4.16 13.72 11.93
C GLY A 303 2.79 13.57 11.26
N ILE A 304 2.30 12.35 11.18
CA ILE A 304 1.03 12.03 10.51
C ILE A 304 0.26 11.03 11.37
N ASN A 305 -0.98 11.37 11.69
CA ASN A 305 -1.85 10.54 12.53
C ASN A 305 -2.98 9.85 11.72
N SER A 306 -2.84 9.79 10.40
CA SER A 306 -3.79 9.13 9.49
C SER A 306 -3.20 7.80 9.02
N ILE A 307 -4.04 6.79 8.76
CA ILE A 307 -3.58 5.46 8.30
C ILE A 307 -3.43 5.41 6.78
N GLY A 308 -4.37 6.01 6.03
CA GLY A 308 -4.39 5.90 4.58
C GLY A 308 -4.65 7.21 3.87
N PHE A 309 -4.15 7.26 2.62
CA PHE A 309 -4.27 8.42 1.75
C PHE A 309 -4.77 8.04 0.36
N ASN A 310 -5.66 8.86 -0.19
CA ASN A 310 -5.88 8.99 -1.63
C ASN A 310 -5.26 10.32 -2.07
N LEU A 311 -4.13 10.23 -2.75
CA LEU A 311 -3.39 11.37 -3.26
C LEU A 311 -3.83 11.64 -4.70
N PHE A 312 -4.93 12.41 -4.86
CA PHE A 312 -5.30 12.97 -6.16
C PHE A 312 -4.31 14.09 -6.50
N CYS A 313 -3.11 13.65 -6.85
CA CYS A 313 -1.94 14.50 -7.02
C CYS A 313 -1.06 13.90 -8.13
N CYS A 314 -0.57 14.75 -9.04
CA CYS A 314 0.32 14.32 -10.11
C CYS A 314 1.65 13.80 -9.56
N SER A 315 2.11 12.66 -10.02
CA SER A 315 3.44 12.09 -9.72
C SER A 315 3.77 11.88 -8.24
N ALA A 316 2.79 11.98 -7.34
CA ALA A 316 3.03 11.87 -5.89
C ALA A 316 3.58 10.49 -5.47
N CYS A 317 3.21 9.45 -6.21
CA CYS A 317 3.67 8.08 -5.97
C CYS A 317 4.84 7.64 -6.85
N ARG A 318 5.58 8.58 -7.47
CA ARG A 318 6.72 8.25 -8.33
C ARG A 318 7.96 7.95 -7.50
N TRP A 319 8.05 6.73 -6.97
CA TRP A 319 9.15 6.30 -6.09
C TRP A 319 10.50 6.30 -6.77
N THR A 320 10.56 6.21 -8.10
CA THR A 320 11.81 6.23 -8.87
C THR A 320 12.39 7.64 -9.06
N ALA A 321 11.66 8.70 -8.73
CA ALA A 321 12.10 10.09 -8.87
C ALA A 321 12.94 10.59 -7.68
N ALA A 322 13.17 9.79 -6.67
CA ALA A 322 13.97 10.16 -5.52
C ALA A 322 15.42 10.50 -5.92
N THR A 323 15.96 11.51 -5.29
CA THR A 323 17.36 11.91 -5.41
C THR A 323 18.06 11.79 -4.07
N GLN A 324 19.39 11.95 -4.04
CA GLN A 324 20.13 11.91 -2.78
C GLN A 324 19.56 12.85 -1.70
N ASN A 325 18.98 13.98 -2.10
CA ASN A 325 18.51 15.02 -1.17
C ASN A 325 16.98 15.06 -1.00
N ASN A 326 16.22 14.34 -1.82
CA ASN A 326 14.76 14.35 -1.79
C ASN A 326 14.24 12.94 -1.92
N ALA A 327 13.35 12.54 -1.03
CA ALA A 327 12.52 11.38 -1.18
C ALA A 327 11.38 11.66 -2.19
N PHE A 328 10.50 10.68 -2.39
CA PHE A 328 9.28 10.89 -3.16
C PHE A 328 8.09 11.17 -2.23
N LEU A 329 7.15 11.94 -2.73
CA LEU A 329 6.12 12.56 -1.91
C LEU A 329 5.27 11.57 -1.10
N ALA A 330 4.79 10.47 -1.71
CA ALA A 330 4.03 9.45 -0.98
C ALA A 330 4.90 8.73 0.08
N GLY A 331 6.20 8.56 -0.18
CA GLY A 331 7.14 8.03 0.80
C GLY A 331 7.29 8.94 2.02
N ASP A 332 7.29 10.26 1.80
CA ASP A 332 7.34 11.23 2.90
C ASP A 332 6.13 11.12 3.83
N TYR A 333 4.95 10.78 3.30
CA TYR A 333 3.76 10.50 4.11
C TYR A 333 3.90 9.20 4.91
N ILE A 334 4.41 8.14 4.28
CA ILE A 334 4.32 6.78 4.79
C ILE A 334 5.53 6.39 5.63
N TYR A 335 6.74 6.77 5.21
CA TYR A 335 7.98 6.27 5.84
C TYR A 335 8.59 7.24 6.86
N SER A 336 7.94 8.35 7.16
CA SER A 336 8.35 9.19 8.28
C SER A 336 8.29 8.43 9.60
N PRO A 337 9.30 8.56 10.47
CA PRO A 337 9.31 7.94 11.81
C PRO A 337 8.14 8.38 12.70
N GLU A 338 7.65 9.61 12.49
CA GLU A 338 6.55 10.20 13.24
C GLU A 338 5.19 9.98 12.56
N SER A 339 5.13 9.09 11.55
CA SER A 339 3.92 8.82 10.78
C SER A 339 3.28 7.49 11.18
N GLU A 340 1.97 7.51 11.40
CA GLU A 340 1.12 6.31 11.56
C GLU A 340 0.56 5.81 10.21
N ALA A 341 0.88 6.48 9.09
CA ALA A 341 0.37 6.09 7.78
C ALA A 341 0.97 4.78 7.28
N LEU A 342 0.12 3.92 6.73
CA LEU A 342 0.49 2.60 6.23
C LEU A 342 0.36 2.48 4.71
N CYS A 343 -0.49 3.29 4.06
CA CYS A 343 -0.72 3.19 2.62
C CYS A 343 -1.15 4.51 2.00
N ALA A 344 -0.79 4.67 0.74
CA ALA A 344 -1.30 5.74 -0.12
C ALA A 344 -1.56 5.21 -1.52
N VAL A 345 -2.73 5.52 -2.08
CA VAL A 345 -3.00 5.35 -3.51
C VAL A 345 -2.78 6.68 -4.23
N GLY A 346 -2.13 6.64 -5.38
CA GLY A 346 -1.86 7.82 -6.20
C GLY A 346 -1.17 7.46 -7.50
N SER A 347 -0.65 8.45 -8.21
CA SER A 347 -0.07 8.26 -9.55
C SER A 347 1.44 8.46 -9.56
N THR A 348 2.12 7.67 -10.39
CA THR A 348 3.57 7.81 -10.69
C THR A 348 3.84 8.87 -11.76
N LYS A 349 2.82 9.45 -12.37
CA LYS A 349 2.90 10.43 -13.46
C LYS A 349 1.81 11.49 -13.32
N VAL A 350 1.70 12.39 -14.28
CA VAL A 350 0.53 13.26 -14.41
C VAL A 350 -0.72 12.41 -14.59
N GLY A 351 -1.64 12.52 -13.67
CA GLY A 351 -2.82 11.69 -13.61
C GLY A 351 -3.18 11.32 -12.17
N SER A 352 -4.31 10.68 -11.97
CA SER A 352 -4.74 10.12 -10.70
C SER A 352 -6.02 9.30 -10.88
N MET A 353 -6.53 8.71 -9.79
CA MET A 353 -7.82 8.02 -9.75
C MET A 353 -8.97 9.04 -9.92
N TYR A 354 -9.93 8.72 -10.80
CA TYR A 354 -11.19 9.46 -10.94
C TYR A 354 -12.15 8.74 -11.91
N PRO A 355 -13.48 8.67 -11.64
CA PRO A 355 -14.18 9.08 -10.41
C PRO A 355 -13.90 8.15 -9.24
N PHE A 356 -14.33 8.53 -8.02
CA PHE A 356 -13.94 7.82 -6.79
C PHE A 356 -14.99 6.84 -6.26
N ALA A 357 -16.22 6.84 -6.79
CA ALA A 357 -17.37 6.18 -6.16
C ALA A 357 -17.13 4.69 -5.89
N ASP A 358 -16.66 3.95 -6.88
CA ASP A 358 -16.44 2.50 -6.75
C ASP A 358 -15.34 2.19 -5.72
N PHE A 359 -14.27 3.00 -5.69
CA PHE A 359 -13.20 2.86 -4.71
C PHE A 359 -13.70 3.04 -3.28
N TYR A 360 -14.41 4.15 -2.99
CA TYR A 360 -14.90 4.39 -1.63
C TYR A 360 -16.05 3.48 -1.21
N ASN A 361 -16.90 3.05 -2.15
CA ASN A 361 -17.91 2.04 -1.88
C ASN A 361 -17.28 0.71 -1.50
N SER A 362 -16.22 0.32 -2.19
CA SER A 362 -15.48 -0.91 -1.89
C SER A 362 -14.82 -0.84 -0.51
N LEU A 363 -14.13 0.26 -0.20
CA LEU A 363 -13.57 0.48 1.14
C LEU A 363 -14.66 0.49 2.23
N GLY A 364 -15.82 1.11 1.98
CA GLY A 364 -16.95 1.15 2.89
C GLY A 364 -17.62 -0.22 3.10
N ASN A 365 -17.40 -1.15 2.18
CA ASN A 365 -17.78 -2.57 2.29
C ASN A 365 -16.67 -3.43 2.91
N GLU A 366 -15.80 -2.81 3.72
CA GLU A 366 -14.77 -3.48 4.51
C GLU A 366 -13.68 -4.20 3.69
N LYS A 367 -13.51 -3.83 2.41
CA LYS A 367 -12.42 -4.35 1.59
C LYS A 367 -11.10 -3.62 1.87
N THR A 368 -10.00 -4.28 1.56
CA THR A 368 -8.66 -3.68 1.66
C THR A 368 -8.47 -2.57 0.61
N ILE A 369 -7.48 -1.71 0.82
CA ILE A 369 -7.18 -0.64 -0.16
C ILE A 369 -6.76 -1.23 -1.52
N GLY A 370 -6.10 -2.38 -1.52
CA GLY A 370 -5.74 -3.12 -2.74
C GLY A 370 -6.96 -3.62 -3.50
N GLN A 371 -7.86 -4.32 -2.82
CA GLN A 371 -9.11 -4.79 -3.40
C GLN A 371 -9.97 -3.63 -3.91
N ALA A 372 -10.03 -2.52 -3.16
CA ALA A 372 -10.77 -1.34 -3.57
C ALA A 372 -10.20 -0.70 -4.85
N LEU A 373 -8.88 -0.72 -5.04
CA LEU A 373 -8.26 -0.26 -6.29
C LEU A 373 -8.64 -1.17 -7.47
N VAL A 374 -8.63 -2.49 -7.28
CA VAL A 374 -9.08 -3.45 -8.32
C VAL A 374 -10.55 -3.26 -8.64
N ASP A 375 -11.42 -3.11 -7.62
CA ASP A 375 -12.84 -2.85 -7.83
C ASP A 375 -13.09 -1.53 -8.58
N TRP A 376 -12.28 -0.51 -8.30
CA TRP A 376 -12.37 0.75 -9.03
C TRP A 376 -12.03 0.58 -10.53
N TRP A 377 -10.97 -0.17 -10.85
CA TRP A 377 -10.60 -0.47 -12.22
C TRP A 377 -11.68 -1.29 -12.95
N ASN A 378 -12.37 -2.17 -12.25
CA ASN A 378 -13.40 -3.06 -12.79
C ASN A 378 -14.82 -2.48 -12.69
N GLY A 379 -14.99 -1.34 -12.01
CA GLY A 379 -16.28 -0.73 -11.72
C GLY A 379 -16.92 -0.03 -12.91
N ASP A 380 -18.22 0.21 -12.79
CA ASP A 380 -19.02 0.91 -13.80
C ASP A 380 -18.69 2.42 -13.89
N SER A 381 -18.14 3.00 -12.81
CA SER A 381 -17.75 4.40 -12.77
C SER A 381 -16.48 4.66 -13.58
N TYR A 382 -15.61 3.65 -13.71
CA TYR A 382 -14.46 3.69 -14.57
C TYR A 382 -14.91 3.62 -16.04
N GLN A 383 -14.82 4.73 -16.72
CA GLN A 383 -15.09 4.79 -18.16
C GLN A 383 -13.77 4.57 -18.89
N GLN A 384 -13.64 3.44 -19.58
CA GLN A 384 -12.49 3.21 -20.45
C GLN A 384 -12.30 4.41 -21.36
N PRO A 385 -11.23 5.19 -21.19
CA PRO A 385 -10.91 6.19 -22.18
C PRO A 385 -10.63 5.46 -23.50
N SER A 386 -10.98 6.07 -24.62
CA SER A 386 -10.51 5.57 -25.92
C SER A 386 -8.98 5.45 -25.90
N ILE A 387 -8.43 4.43 -26.56
CA ILE A 387 -6.99 4.08 -26.59
C ILE A 387 -6.07 5.26 -26.94
N ASP A 388 -6.61 6.39 -27.38
CA ASP A 388 -5.86 7.63 -27.57
C ASP A 388 -5.49 8.29 -26.22
N SER A 389 -4.37 8.90 -26.19
CA SER A 389 -3.74 9.87 -25.28
C SER A 389 -4.29 10.06 -23.84
N THR A 390 -5.58 9.84 -23.60
CA THR A 390 -6.22 9.82 -22.27
C THR A 390 -5.98 8.52 -21.51
N LEU A 391 -5.61 7.42 -22.17
CA LEU A 391 -5.17 6.16 -21.52
C LEU A 391 -4.05 6.39 -20.53
N CYS A 392 -3.13 7.23 -20.90
CA CYS A 392 -2.00 7.55 -20.04
C CYS A 392 -2.41 8.11 -18.68
N TRP A 393 -3.63 8.63 -18.55
CA TRP A 393 -4.10 9.24 -17.30
C TRP A 393 -4.04 8.30 -16.11
N TYR A 394 -4.47 7.05 -16.26
CA TYR A 394 -4.59 6.08 -15.17
C TYR A 394 -3.40 5.12 -15.05
N PHE A 395 -2.57 4.99 -16.07
CA PHE A 395 -1.47 4.01 -16.11
C PHE A 395 -0.39 4.21 -15.03
N GLY A 396 -0.39 5.33 -14.34
CA GLY A 396 0.48 5.57 -13.20
C GLY A 396 -0.12 5.19 -11.85
N LEU A 397 -1.35 4.69 -11.78
CA LEU A 397 -1.96 4.35 -10.50
C LEU A 397 -1.23 3.18 -9.82
N THR A 398 -0.91 3.39 -8.55
CA THR A 398 -0.21 2.41 -7.70
C THR A 398 -0.56 2.62 -6.24
N ILE A 399 -0.23 1.63 -5.40
CA ILE A 399 -0.30 1.72 -3.93
C ILE A 399 1.13 1.69 -3.39
N ILE A 400 1.50 2.74 -2.65
CA ILE A 400 2.70 2.77 -1.83
C ILE A 400 2.32 2.39 -0.41
N GLY A 401 3.04 1.42 0.15
CA GLY A 401 2.73 0.83 1.45
C GLY A 401 1.91 -0.46 1.36
N ASP A 402 1.27 -0.83 2.45
CA ASP A 402 0.56 -2.09 2.61
C ASP A 402 -0.80 -2.08 1.91
N PRO A 403 -1.01 -2.88 0.84
CA PRO A 403 -2.27 -2.95 0.11
C PRO A 403 -3.37 -3.69 0.87
N LEU A 404 -3.04 -4.37 1.97
CA LEU A 404 -3.96 -5.16 2.78
C LEU A 404 -4.62 -4.33 3.90
N VAL A 405 -4.26 -3.05 4.05
CA VAL A 405 -4.90 -2.17 5.04
C VAL A 405 -6.40 -2.11 4.80
N ASN A 406 -7.16 -2.41 5.88
CA ASN A 406 -8.61 -2.33 5.94
C ASN A 406 -9.00 -1.34 7.05
N PHE A 407 -9.77 -0.32 6.71
CA PHE A 407 -10.16 0.74 7.65
C PHE A 407 -11.25 0.32 8.64
N PHE A 408 -11.71 -0.93 8.55
CA PHE A 408 -12.65 -1.57 9.48
C PHE A 408 -11.99 -2.76 10.21
N HIS A 409 -10.68 -2.91 10.04
CA HIS A 409 -9.94 -3.98 10.69
C HIS A 409 -10.19 -4.03 12.20
N CYS A 410 -10.51 -5.21 12.67
CA CYS A 410 -10.78 -5.50 14.07
C CYS A 410 -10.23 -6.86 14.46
N THR A 411 -9.46 -6.90 15.51
CA THR A 411 -8.82 -8.12 16.01
C THR A 411 -9.74 -8.98 16.90
N ASN A 412 -11.00 -8.59 17.12
CA ASN A 412 -11.89 -9.29 18.07
C ASN A 412 -12.08 -10.79 17.81
N SER A 413 -11.99 -11.24 16.55
CA SER A 413 -12.18 -12.65 16.20
C SER A 413 -10.93 -13.51 16.42
N THR A 414 -9.77 -12.90 16.43
CA THR A 414 -8.47 -13.57 16.52
C THR A 414 -7.75 -13.32 17.86
N CYS A 415 -8.14 -12.27 18.59
CA CYS A 415 -7.55 -11.87 19.84
C CYS A 415 -8.37 -12.43 21.01
N ILE A 416 -7.85 -13.43 21.69
CA ILE A 416 -8.45 -14.01 22.90
C ILE A 416 -7.72 -13.53 24.14
N ASP A 417 -8.41 -13.48 25.31
CA ASP A 417 -7.79 -12.96 26.54
C ASP A 417 -6.71 -13.89 27.08
N HIS A 418 -7.05 -15.15 27.19
CA HIS A 418 -6.18 -16.17 27.78
C HIS A 418 -6.10 -17.40 26.91
N LEU A 419 -4.91 -17.92 26.70
CA LEU A 419 -4.66 -19.17 26.01
C LEU A 419 -3.86 -20.13 26.87
N THR A 420 -4.33 -21.37 26.97
CA THR A 420 -3.55 -22.44 27.60
C THR A 420 -3.13 -23.45 26.53
N LEU A 421 -1.83 -23.58 26.35
CA LEU A 421 -1.22 -24.53 25.42
C LEU A 421 -0.81 -25.80 26.20
N THR A 422 -1.43 -26.91 25.87
CA THR A 422 -1.15 -28.23 26.48
C THR A 422 -0.28 -29.12 25.62
N SER A 423 -0.16 -28.80 24.33
CA SER A 423 0.70 -29.45 23.35
C SER A 423 1.04 -28.48 22.23
N TYR A 424 2.16 -28.70 21.55
CA TYR A 424 2.49 -27.96 20.34
C TYR A 424 1.61 -28.45 19.20
N ASP A 425 0.94 -27.54 18.53
CA ASP A 425 0.13 -27.86 17.35
C ASP A 425 0.97 -27.68 16.07
N SER A 426 1.54 -28.78 15.61
CA SER A 426 2.32 -28.81 14.37
C SER A 426 1.45 -29.08 13.12
N ALA A 427 0.13 -29.15 13.27
CA ALA A 427 -0.74 -29.65 12.19
C ALA A 427 -0.81 -28.74 10.96
N ASN A 428 -0.38 -27.48 11.05
CA ASN A 428 -0.65 -26.49 10.02
C ASN A 428 0.56 -25.79 9.42
N SER A 429 1.79 -26.02 9.89
CA SER A 429 2.98 -25.38 9.29
C SER A 429 4.21 -25.59 10.20
N PRO A 430 5.43 -25.46 9.70
CA PRO A 430 6.62 -25.32 10.55
C PRO A 430 6.61 -24.03 11.39
N LEU A 431 5.51 -23.27 11.38
CA LEU A 431 5.32 -22.07 12.17
C LEU A 431 4.02 -22.12 12.95
N SER A 432 4.09 -21.79 14.24
CA SER A 432 2.91 -21.56 15.10
C SER A 432 3.00 -20.16 15.72
N TYR A 433 1.92 -19.39 15.53
CA TYR A 433 1.79 -18.04 16.08
C TYR A 433 0.58 -17.97 16.99
N TYR A 434 0.81 -17.68 18.27
CA TYR A 434 -0.22 -17.59 19.29
C TYR A 434 -0.30 -16.15 19.80
N LEU A 435 -1.49 -15.54 19.72
CA LEU A 435 -1.73 -14.15 20.02
C LEU A 435 -2.86 -14.01 21.05
N THR A 436 -2.61 -13.28 22.15
CA THR A 436 -3.63 -13.03 23.20
C THR A 436 -3.57 -11.60 23.70
N SER A 437 -4.67 -11.13 24.34
CA SER A 437 -4.72 -9.79 24.95
C SER A 437 -4.15 -9.73 26.36
N GLU A 438 -4.14 -10.85 27.09
CA GLU A 438 -3.73 -10.87 28.50
C GLU A 438 -2.63 -11.88 28.81
N SER A 439 -2.83 -13.18 28.50
CA SER A 439 -1.83 -14.18 28.87
C SER A 439 -1.81 -15.45 28.02
N ILE A 440 -0.61 -16.02 27.88
CA ILE A 440 -0.39 -17.37 27.37
C ILE A 440 0.21 -18.21 28.49
N LEU A 441 -0.42 -19.33 28.80
CA LEU A 441 0.09 -20.36 29.69
C LEU A 441 0.48 -21.59 28.86
N VAL A 442 1.76 -21.94 28.84
CA VAL A 442 2.24 -23.21 28.31
C VAL A 442 2.34 -24.20 29.46
N SER A 443 1.39 -25.15 29.52
CA SER A 443 1.31 -26.15 30.63
C SER A 443 0.96 -27.51 30.05
N PRO A 444 1.94 -28.31 29.64
CA PRO A 444 1.69 -29.62 29.05
C PRO A 444 1.00 -30.55 30.07
N SER A 445 -0.15 -31.09 29.66
CA SER A 445 -0.95 -31.99 30.50
C SER A 445 -0.28 -33.37 30.73
N THR A 446 0.53 -33.78 29.74
CA THR A 446 1.34 -35.02 29.81
C THR A 446 2.61 -34.82 29.01
N GLY A 447 3.78 -35.09 29.62
CA GLY A 447 5.05 -35.06 28.88
C GLY A 447 5.64 -33.67 28.68
N TRP A 448 6.03 -33.34 27.47
CA TRP A 448 6.79 -32.15 27.12
C TRP A 448 5.99 -31.31 26.14
N PHE A 449 6.05 -29.98 26.25
CA PHE A 449 5.70 -29.09 25.19
C PHE A 449 6.96 -28.95 24.30
N ALA A 450 7.02 -29.66 23.20
CA ALA A 450 8.19 -29.69 22.33
C ALA A 450 7.87 -29.03 20.99
N ILE A 451 8.70 -28.06 20.60
CA ILE A 451 8.69 -27.51 19.26
C ILE A 451 9.45 -28.49 18.35
N PRO A 452 8.87 -29.02 17.28
CA PRO A 452 9.60 -29.92 16.38
C PRO A 452 10.86 -29.28 15.81
N GLN A 453 11.83 -30.12 15.44
CA GLN A 453 13.06 -29.64 14.81
C GLN A 453 12.75 -28.97 13.48
N GLY A 454 13.22 -27.73 13.31
CA GLY A 454 12.98 -26.92 12.11
C GLY A 454 11.76 -26.00 12.24
N ASP A 455 10.92 -26.17 13.27
CA ASP A 455 9.75 -25.33 13.46
C ASP A 455 10.07 -24.03 14.23
N HIS A 456 9.26 -23.02 14.01
CA HIS A 456 9.30 -21.74 14.70
C HIS A 456 8.00 -21.50 15.45
N CYS A 457 8.09 -21.18 16.76
CA CYS A 457 6.94 -20.87 17.61
C CYS A 457 7.02 -19.43 18.08
N ILE A 458 5.94 -18.67 17.90
CA ILE A 458 5.81 -17.29 18.40
C ILE A 458 4.69 -17.25 19.44
N LEU A 459 5.02 -16.78 20.63
CA LEU A 459 4.05 -16.48 21.70
C LEU A 459 3.99 -14.97 21.87
N ASN A 460 2.91 -14.33 21.40
CA ASN A 460 2.73 -12.88 21.54
C ASN A 460 1.63 -12.56 22.55
N SER A 461 2.02 -12.07 23.72
CA SER A 461 1.12 -11.80 24.83
C SER A 461 1.79 -10.89 25.85
N PRO A 462 1.05 -9.99 26.55
CA PRO A 462 1.57 -9.22 27.66
C PRO A 462 2.17 -10.08 28.79
N SER A 463 1.70 -11.32 28.93
CA SER A 463 2.21 -12.28 29.91
C SER A 463 2.33 -13.67 29.31
N VAL A 464 3.54 -14.23 29.35
CA VAL A 464 3.81 -15.61 28.92
C VAL A 464 4.39 -16.37 30.10
N LEU A 465 3.70 -17.44 30.54
CA LEU A 465 4.16 -18.34 31.57
C LEU A 465 4.37 -19.74 30.98
N ILE A 466 5.54 -20.30 31.14
CA ILE A 466 5.87 -21.66 30.74
C ILE A 466 6.04 -22.51 32.03
N GLU A 467 5.11 -23.44 32.22
CA GLU A 467 5.11 -24.38 33.33
C GLU A 467 5.36 -25.81 32.83
N GLY A 468 6.17 -26.57 33.55
CA GLY A 468 6.45 -27.94 33.19
C GLY A 468 7.64 -28.11 32.22
N SER A 469 7.63 -29.22 31.50
CA SER A 469 8.74 -29.57 30.62
C SER A 469 8.57 -28.92 29.23
N PHE A 470 9.56 -28.14 28.79
CA PHE A 470 9.61 -27.47 27.52
C PHE A 470 10.87 -27.88 26.75
N GLU A 471 10.76 -28.14 25.46
CA GLU A 471 11.88 -28.50 24.61
C GLU A 471 11.85 -27.68 23.32
N CYS A 472 13.01 -27.07 23.00
CA CYS A 472 13.27 -26.36 21.75
C CYS A 472 14.57 -26.92 21.16
N PRO A 473 14.50 -27.93 20.29
CA PRO A 473 15.68 -28.59 19.71
C PRO A 473 16.50 -27.65 18.85
N ILE A 474 17.77 -28.03 18.61
CA ILE A 474 18.65 -27.31 17.68
C ILE A 474 18.01 -27.29 16.29
N GLY A 475 17.89 -26.08 15.73
CA GLY A 475 17.24 -25.83 14.44
C GLY A 475 15.77 -25.47 14.52
N SER A 476 15.16 -25.52 15.71
CA SER A 476 13.88 -24.89 16.02
C SER A 476 14.06 -23.58 16.78
N SER A 477 13.03 -22.75 16.87
CA SER A 477 13.10 -21.47 17.59
C SER A 477 11.81 -21.16 18.34
N LEU A 478 11.99 -20.47 19.47
CA LEU A 478 10.90 -19.86 20.23
C LEU A 478 11.14 -18.35 20.29
N GLU A 479 10.15 -17.58 19.91
CA GLU A 479 10.12 -16.13 20.09
C GLU A 479 8.99 -15.76 21.06
N ILE A 480 9.28 -14.90 22.02
CA ILE A 480 8.28 -14.37 22.96
C ILE A 480 8.19 -12.87 22.74
N LEU A 481 7.03 -12.41 22.32
CA LEU A 481 6.70 -11.00 22.14
C LEU A 481 5.76 -10.59 23.29
N ASN A 482 6.07 -9.47 23.94
CA ASN A 482 5.31 -8.98 25.08
C ASN A 482 4.29 -7.90 24.71
N GLU A 483 3.81 -7.90 23.49
CA GLU A 483 2.91 -6.88 22.97
C GLU A 483 1.45 -7.30 23.16
N GLY A 484 1.12 -8.54 22.81
CA GLY A 484 -0.26 -9.03 22.79
C GLY A 484 -1.12 -8.33 21.73
N CYS A 485 -2.40 -8.65 21.69
CA CYS A 485 -3.38 -7.98 20.85
C CYS A 485 -4.36 -7.14 21.69
N MET A 486 -5.01 -6.18 21.09
CA MET A 486 -6.06 -5.39 21.74
C MET A 486 -7.43 -5.78 21.22
N GLN A 487 -8.30 -6.17 22.14
CA GLN A 487 -9.72 -6.33 21.85
C GLN A 487 -10.39 -4.98 22.04
N ASN A 488 -10.80 -4.28 21.03
CA ASN A 488 -11.77 -3.19 21.16
C ASN A 488 -12.09 -2.62 19.78
N CYS A 489 -13.19 -3.10 19.24
CA CYS A 489 -13.76 -2.59 17.99
C CYS A 489 -14.92 -1.62 18.24
N ASP A 490 -15.38 -1.44 19.48
CA ASP A 490 -16.65 -0.79 19.80
C ASP A 490 -16.53 0.62 20.43
N GLU A 491 -15.33 1.22 20.51
CA GLU A 491 -15.17 2.60 21.01
C GLU A 491 -14.77 3.60 19.95
#